data_ccfb08a980d4032f938c578af9d28825
#
_entry.id   ccfb08a980d4032f938c578af9d28825
#
_cell.length_a   1.000
_cell.length_b   1.000
_cell.length_c   1.000
_cell.angle_alpha   90.00
_cell.angle_beta   90.00
_cell.angle_gamma   90.00
#
_symmetry.space_group_name_H-M   'P 1'
#
loop_
_entity.id
_entity.type
_entity.pdbx_description
1 polymer ?
#
loop_
_entity_poly.entity_id
_entity_poly.type
_entity_poly.pdbx_seq_one_letter_code
_entity_poly.pdbx_strand_id
1 'polypeptide(L)'
;MARALFEVDRPTVGLLNVGVEEIKGQEEVKEAGRMLRDAGLPTMRYQGFVEGDDLGKGTVDVVVTEGFSGNIALKAAEGTAKQIAEYLRMAMSRTLMARIGYVFARGAFNFLREKMDPRKVNGGVFLGLNGVVVKSHGGTDAEGF
;
A
#
# COMPACT_ATOMS: atom_id res chain seq x y z
N MET A 1 9.49 -12.91 2.87
CA MET A 1 8.94 -12.17 1.70
C MET A 1 9.82 -10.97 1.35
N ALA A 2 9.91 -9.91 2.17
CA ALA A 2 10.71 -8.70 1.82
C ALA A 2 12.15 -9.03 1.42
N ARG A 3 12.84 -9.92 2.15
CA ARG A 3 14.17 -10.38 1.79
C ARG A 3 14.23 -11.13 0.45
N ALA A 4 13.24 -11.96 0.17
CA ALA A 4 13.21 -12.79 -1.03
C ALA A 4 12.81 -12.04 -2.30
N LEU A 5 11.96 -10.99 -2.19
CA LEU A 5 11.42 -10.27 -3.33
C LEU A 5 12.10 -8.92 -3.58
N PHE A 6 12.61 -8.28 -2.52
CA PHE A 6 13.14 -6.91 -2.60
C PHE A 6 14.59 -6.81 -2.11
N GLU A 7 15.23 -7.94 -1.80
CA GLU A 7 16.63 -8.02 -1.35
C GLU A 7 16.92 -7.17 -0.10
N VAL A 8 15.91 -6.93 0.75
CA VAL A 8 16.04 -6.17 1.99
C VAL A 8 16.43 -7.13 3.12
N ASP A 9 17.68 -7.14 3.54
CA ASP A 9 18.21 -8.11 4.53
C ASP A 9 17.50 -8.02 5.88
N ARG A 10 17.26 -6.80 6.36
CA ARG A 10 16.64 -6.54 7.65
C ARG A 10 15.51 -5.50 7.50
N PRO A 11 14.33 -5.92 6.98
CA PRO A 11 13.23 -5.01 6.71
C PRO A 11 12.72 -4.34 7.99
N THR A 12 12.30 -3.09 7.84
CA THR A 12 11.52 -2.38 8.85
C THR A 12 10.08 -2.87 8.79
N VAL A 13 9.51 -3.13 9.95
CA VAL A 13 8.14 -3.67 10.08
C VAL A 13 7.32 -2.78 11.00
N GLY A 14 6.17 -2.32 10.53
CA GLY A 14 5.18 -1.58 11.30
C GLY A 14 3.87 -2.36 11.42
N LEU A 15 3.13 -2.14 12.50
CA LEU A 15 1.76 -2.61 12.64
C LEU A 15 0.79 -1.48 12.31
N LEU A 16 -0.16 -1.73 11.42
CA LEU A 16 -1.20 -0.74 11.10
C LEU A 16 -2.09 -0.52 12.32
N ASN A 17 -2.23 0.74 12.72
CA ASN A 17 -3.03 1.15 13.85
C ASN A 17 -3.71 2.51 13.58
N VAL A 18 -4.60 2.93 14.45
CA VAL A 18 -5.31 4.22 14.40
C VAL A 18 -4.49 5.40 14.94
N GLY A 19 -3.29 5.15 15.41
CA GLY A 19 -2.35 6.13 15.96
C GLY A 19 -1.05 5.45 16.35
N VAL A 20 0.02 6.22 16.42
CA VAL A 20 1.36 5.71 16.78
C VAL A 20 1.54 5.49 18.28
N GLU A 21 0.63 6.03 19.10
CA GLU A 21 0.72 5.92 20.55
C GLU A 21 0.33 4.53 21.05
N GLU A 22 1.04 4.00 22.01
CA GLU A 22 0.86 2.64 22.54
C GLU A 22 -0.50 2.39 23.22
N ILE A 23 -1.19 3.45 23.62
CA ILE A 23 -2.52 3.36 24.24
C ILE A 23 -3.66 3.27 23.22
N LYS A 24 -3.41 3.60 21.96
CA LYS A 24 -4.42 3.62 20.90
C LYS A 24 -4.56 2.28 20.21
N GLY A 25 -5.75 2.06 19.65
CA GLY A 25 -6.07 0.89 18.84
C GLY A 25 -6.65 -0.28 19.62
N GLN A 26 -6.87 -1.35 18.89
CA GLN A 26 -7.42 -2.59 19.42
C GLN A 26 -6.41 -3.32 20.29
N GLU A 27 -6.90 -4.08 21.27
CA GLU A 27 -6.02 -4.74 22.26
C GLU A 27 -5.11 -5.77 21.59
N GLU A 28 -5.62 -6.49 20.59
CA GLU A 28 -4.86 -7.49 19.83
C GLU A 28 -3.67 -6.86 19.08
N VAL A 29 -3.85 -5.66 18.52
CA VAL A 29 -2.79 -4.93 17.81
C VAL A 29 -1.75 -4.44 18.80
N LYS A 30 -2.17 -3.93 19.96
CA LYS A 30 -1.27 -3.50 21.04
C LYS A 30 -0.45 -4.66 21.59
N GLU A 31 -1.11 -5.81 21.81
CA GLU A 31 -0.43 -7.02 22.28
C GLU A 31 0.59 -7.52 21.27
N ALA A 32 0.23 -7.59 19.99
CA ALA A 32 1.16 -7.93 18.92
C ALA A 32 2.38 -6.99 18.88
N GLY A 33 2.16 -5.69 19.10
CA GLY A 33 3.22 -4.70 19.20
C GLY A 33 4.19 -4.97 20.35
N ARG A 34 3.66 -5.30 21.54
CA ARG A 34 4.47 -5.70 22.71
C ARG A 34 5.29 -6.95 22.41
N MET A 35 4.64 -8.01 21.88
CA MET A 35 5.31 -9.26 21.53
C MET A 35 6.45 -9.06 20.52
N LEU A 36 6.25 -8.25 19.48
CA LEU A 36 7.29 -7.98 18.47
C LEU A 36 8.47 -7.20 19.03
N ARG A 37 8.21 -6.26 19.94
CA ARG A 37 9.25 -5.49 20.63
C ARG A 37 10.10 -6.39 21.54
N ASP A 38 9.44 -7.20 22.37
CA ASP A 38 10.08 -8.07 23.34
C ASP A 38 10.85 -9.22 22.67
N ALA A 39 10.36 -9.71 21.54
CA ALA A 39 11.03 -10.77 20.79
C ALA A 39 12.39 -10.38 20.21
N GLY A 40 12.65 -9.10 19.96
CA GLY A 40 13.93 -8.57 19.51
C GLY A 40 14.53 -9.30 18.31
N LEU A 41 13.70 -9.64 17.31
CA LEU A 41 14.06 -10.51 16.20
C LEU A 41 15.22 -9.92 15.35
N PRO A 42 16.33 -10.65 15.16
CA PRO A 42 17.48 -10.13 14.41
C PRO A 42 17.20 -10.00 12.90
N THR A 43 16.18 -10.70 12.39
CA THR A 43 15.83 -10.74 10.96
C THR A 43 14.97 -9.57 10.49
N MET A 44 14.50 -8.72 11.40
CA MET A 44 13.72 -7.53 11.08
C MET A 44 13.99 -6.42 12.09
N ARG A 45 13.56 -5.20 11.78
CA ARG A 45 13.52 -4.06 12.69
C ARG A 45 12.07 -3.64 12.92
N TYR A 46 11.54 -3.95 14.10
CA TYR A 46 10.21 -3.48 14.47
C TYR A 46 10.24 -1.97 14.71
N GLN A 47 9.40 -1.22 13.98
CA GLN A 47 9.33 0.24 14.02
C GLN A 47 8.28 0.77 14.99
N GLY A 48 7.32 -0.07 15.37
CA GLY A 48 6.15 0.34 16.15
C GLY A 48 4.88 0.38 15.31
N PHE A 49 3.94 1.22 15.72
CA PHE A 49 2.70 1.42 14.97
C PHE A 49 2.90 2.41 13.83
N VAL A 50 2.15 2.18 12.75
CA VAL A 50 2.06 3.06 11.58
C VAL A 50 0.59 3.36 11.29
N GLU A 51 0.31 4.53 10.75
CA GLU A 51 -1.04 4.95 10.42
C GLU A 51 -1.37 4.74 8.94
N GLY A 52 -2.63 4.90 8.57
CA GLY A 52 -3.08 4.69 7.20
C GLY A 52 -2.41 5.59 6.17
N ASP A 53 -2.01 6.81 6.54
CA ASP A 53 -1.31 7.74 5.66
C ASP A 53 0.18 7.39 5.46
N ASP A 54 0.76 6.60 6.36
CA ASP A 54 2.13 6.08 6.21
C ASP A 54 2.25 5.04 5.10
N LEU A 55 1.15 4.35 4.76
CA LEU A 55 1.12 3.38 3.66
C LEU A 55 1.58 4.00 2.34
N GLY A 56 1.14 5.23 2.05
CA GLY A 56 1.54 5.95 0.84
C GLY A 56 2.93 6.56 0.92
N LYS A 57 3.44 6.83 2.12
CA LYS A 57 4.77 7.42 2.35
C LYS A 57 5.90 6.41 2.28
N GLY A 58 5.61 5.12 2.54
CA GLY A 58 6.63 4.08 2.61
C GLY A 58 7.59 4.26 3.79
N THR A 59 7.07 4.62 4.95
CA THR A 59 7.86 4.85 6.17
C THR A 59 8.50 3.58 6.72
N VAL A 60 7.93 2.43 6.36
CA VAL A 60 8.45 1.09 6.68
C VAL A 60 8.39 0.18 5.44
N ASP A 61 9.23 -0.85 5.41
CA ASP A 61 9.31 -1.81 4.29
C ASP A 61 8.13 -2.79 4.29
N VAL A 62 7.59 -3.10 5.46
CA VAL A 62 6.46 -4.04 5.64
C VAL A 62 5.47 -3.48 6.64
N VAL A 63 4.22 -3.39 6.22
CA VAL A 63 3.10 -3.09 7.13
C VAL A 63 2.32 -4.37 7.37
N VAL A 64 2.16 -4.73 8.64
CA VAL A 64 1.34 -5.86 9.06
C VAL A 64 -0.01 -5.35 9.56
N THR A 65 -1.07 -5.99 9.12
CA THR A 65 -2.44 -5.67 9.53
C THR A 65 -3.28 -6.94 9.53
N GLU A 66 -4.37 -6.94 10.29
CA GLU A 66 -5.40 -7.97 10.14
C GLU A 66 -6.24 -7.71 8.86
N GLY A 67 -6.94 -8.76 8.39
CA GLY A 67 -7.57 -8.73 7.07
C GLY A 67 -8.69 -7.70 6.91
N PHE A 68 -9.43 -7.36 7.98
CA PHE A 68 -10.54 -6.41 7.90
C PHE A 68 -10.02 -4.97 7.72
N SER A 69 -9.16 -4.49 8.61
CA SER A 69 -8.58 -3.13 8.51
C SER A 69 -7.70 -2.98 7.27
N GLY A 70 -6.90 -4.00 6.94
CA GLY A 70 -6.08 -3.99 5.74
C GLY A 70 -6.91 -3.89 4.46
N ASN A 71 -8.01 -4.64 4.36
CA ASN A 71 -8.90 -4.57 3.20
C ASN A 71 -9.62 -3.23 3.08
N ILE A 72 -10.03 -2.63 4.21
CA ILE A 72 -10.61 -1.28 4.22
C ILE A 72 -9.58 -0.26 3.75
N ALA A 73 -8.36 -0.30 4.29
CA ALA A 73 -7.29 0.63 3.92
C ALA A 73 -6.96 0.54 2.43
N LEU A 74 -6.80 -0.66 1.89
CA LEU A 74 -6.58 -0.88 0.45
C LEU A 74 -7.73 -0.34 -0.40
N LYS A 75 -8.97 -0.66 -0.05
CA LYS A 75 -10.14 -0.19 -0.80
C LYS A 75 -10.32 1.32 -0.74
N ALA A 76 -10.04 1.93 0.41
CA ALA A 76 -10.07 3.38 0.55
C ALA A 76 -8.99 4.05 -0.32
N ALA A 77 -7.76 3.53 -0.31
CA ALA A 77 -6.67 4.03 -1.14
C ALA A 77 -6.98 3.87 -2.64
N GLU A 78 -7.46 2.70 -3.08
CA GLU A 78 -7.86 2.46 -4.46
C GLU A 78 -9.01 3.40 -4.91
N GLY A 79 -10.02 3.57 -4.06
CA GLY A 79 -11.16 4.45 -4.32
C GLY A 79 -10.73 5.90 -4.44
N THR A 80 -9.89 6.36 -3.53
CA THR A 80 -9.34 7.73 -3.54
C THR A 80 -8.50 7.99 -4.80
N ALA A 81 -7.64 7.05 -5.18
CA ALA A 81 -6.83 7.16 -6.39
C ALA A 81 -7.69 7.29 -7.65
N LYS A 82 -8.73 6.45 -7.78
CA LYS A 82 -9.69 6.52 -8.89
C LYS A 82 -10.44 7.85 -8.92
N GLN A 83 -10.89 8.32 -7.76
CA GLN A 83 -11.62 9.59 -7.64
C GLN A 83 -10.76 10.80 -8.01
N ILE A 84 -9.50 10.82 -7.58
CA ILE A 84 -8.54 11.88 -7.96
C ILE A 84 -8.31 11.88 -9.47
N ALA A 85 -8.10 10.69 -10.08
CA ALA A 85 -7.92 10.57 -11.52
C ALA A 85 -9.14 11.08 -12.32
N GLU A 86 -10.36 10.80 -11.81
CA GLU A 86 -11.60 11.27 -12.42
C GLU A 86 -11.75 12.80 -12.30
N TYR A 87 -11.50 13.36 -11.13
CA TYR A 87 -11.55 14.80 -10.91
C TYR A 87 -10.53 15.52 -11.80
N LEU A 88 -9.34 14.98 -11.92
CA LEU A 88 -8.31 15.54 -12.79
C LEU A 88 -8.74 15.51 -14.25
N ARG A 89 -9.32 14.42 -14.72
CA ARG A 89 -9.87 14.31 -16.07
C ARG A 89 -10.99 15.32 -16.32
N MET A 90 -11.92 15.48 -15.36
CA MET A 90 -12.99 16.48 -15.46
C MET A 90 -12.42 17.89 -15.51
N ALA A 91 -11.47 18.23 -14.65
CA ALA A 91 -10.85 19.55 -14.61
C ALA A 91 -10.14 19.87 -15.93
N MET A 92 -9.38 18.93 -16.49
CA MET A 92 -8.64 19.10 -17.75
C MET A 92 -9.55 19.12 -18.98
N SER A 93 -10.77 18.62 -18.89
CA SER A 93 -11.74 18.65 -20.01
C SER A 93 -12.67 19.86 -19.97
N ARG A 94 -12.69 20.64 -18.87
CA ARG A 94 -13.69 21.67 -18.60
C ARG A 94 -13.65 22.87 -19.56
N THR A 95 -12.47 23.30 -19.97
CA THR A 95 -12.28 24.47 -20.82
C THR A 95 -11.34 24.17 -21.99
N LEU A 96 -11.42 24.96 -23.05
CA LEU A 96 -10.50 24.83 -24.19
C LEU A 96 -9.04 25.03 -23.76
N MET A 97 -8.78 26.00 -22.89
CA MET A 97 -7.44 26.26 -22.36
C MET A 97 -6.91 25.10 -21.54
N ALA A 98 -7.77 24.47 -20.71
CA ALA A 98 -7.38 23.28 -19.93
C ALA A 98 -7.01 22.11 -20.86
N ARG A 99 -7.75 21.91 -21.96
CA ARG A 99 -7.45 20.87 -22.96
C ARG A 99 -6.12 21.12 -23.66
N ILE A 100 -5.84 22.37 -24.04
CA ILE A 100 -4.54 22.77 -24.60
C ILE A 100 -3.43 22.51 -23.58
N GLY A 101 -3.60 22.95 -22.33
CA GLY A 101 -2.68 22.70 -21.23
C GLY A 101 -2.41 21.21 -20.99
N TYR A 102 -3.46 20.36 -21.09
CA TYR A 102 -3.31 18.90 -21.01
C TYR A 102 -2.37 18.34 -22.08
N VAL A 103 -2.46 18.84 -23.33
CA VAL A 103 -1.59 18.37 -24.40
C VAL A 103 -0.11 18.64 -24.07
N PHE A 104 0.19 19.83 -23.57
CA PHE A 104 1.56 20.16 -23.14
C PHE A 104 2.02 19.38 -21.90
N ALA A 105 1.11 19.11 -20.97
CA ALA A 105 1.40 18.36 -19.73
C ALA A 105 1.26 16.83 -19.88
N ARG A 106 1.00 16.30 -21.09
CA ARG A 106 0.72 14.89 -21.34
C ARG A 106 1.77 13.94 -20.75
N GLY A 107 3.05 14.33 -20.81
CA GLY A 107 4.15 13.55 -20.23
C GLY A 107 4.01 13.39 -18.71
N ALA A 108 3.67 14.47 -18.00
CA ALA A 108 3.45 14.45 -16.55
C ALA A 108 2.23 13.57 -16.18
N PHE A 109 1.14 13.67 -16.94
CA PHE A 109 -0.05 12.82 -16.72
C PHE A 109 0.22 11.34 -16.98
N ASN A 110 1.01 11.01 -18.01
CA ASN A 110 1.41 9.63 -18.26
C ASN A 110 2.27 9.09 -17.12
N PHE A 111 3.22 9.85 -16.61
CA PHE A 111 4.01 9.47 -15.44
C PHE A 111 3.13 9.22 -14.21
N LEU A 112 2.18 10.12 -13.92
CA LEU A 112 1.25 9.94 -12.82
C LEU A 112 0.41 8.67 -12.98
N ARG A 113 -0.16 8.46 -14.17
CA ARG A 113 -0.94 7.26 -14.50
C ARG A 113 -0.12 5.99 -14.31
N GLU A 114 1.13 5.99 -14.74
CA GLU A 114 2.03 4.86 -14.59
C GLU A 114 2.35 4.53 -13.12
N LYS A 115 2.54 5.58 -12.29
CA LYS A 115 2.77 5.42 -10.85
C LYS A 115 1.53 4.94 -10.09
N MET A 116 0.35 5.26 -10.58
CA MET A 116 -0.94 4.89 -9.98
C MET A 116 -1.54 3.61 -10.58
N ASP A 117 -0.83 2.94 -11.50
CA ASP A 117 -1.33 1.73 -12.16
C ASP A 117 -1.29 0.53 -11.20
N PRO A 118 -2.45 0.04 -10.73
CA PRO A 118 -2.51 -1.06 -9.76
C PRO A 118 -2.01 -2.38 -10.35
N ARG A 119 -1.90 -2.51 -11.67
CA ARG A 119 -1.45 -3.72 -12.34
C ARG A 119 0.02 -4.02 -12.08
N LYS A 120 0.84 -2.98 -11.83
CA LYS A 120 2.29 -3.10 -11.59
C LYS A 120 2.67 -3.66 -10.21
N VAL A 121 1.76 -3.61 -9.25
CA VAL A 121 1.98 -4.01 -7.84
C VAL A 121 0.86 -4.95 -7.37
N ASN A 122 0.36 -5.77 -8.28
CA ASN A 122 -0.78 -6.62 -8.04
C ASN A 122 -0.36 -8.02 -7.60
N GLY A 123 -1.16 -8.58 -6.71
CA GLY A 123 -1.04 -9.95 -6.26
C GLY A 123 -0.60 -10.11 -4.81
N GLY A 124 -0.93 -11.26 -4.26
CA GLY A 124 -0.56 -11.65 -2.91
C GLY A 124 -0.18 -13.13 -2.87
N VAL A 125 0.80 -13.46 -2.06
CA VAL A 125 1.20 -14.85 -1.83
C VAL A 125 0.63 -15.32 -0.51
N PHE A 126 -0.05 -16.46 -0.51
CA PHE A 126 -0.46 -17.13 0.72
C PHE A 126 0.76 -17.76 1.38
N LEU A 127 1.02 -17.36 2.62
CA LEU A 127 2.12 -17.90 3.42
C LEU A 127 1.65 -19.07 4.27
N GLY A 128 2.57 -19.99 4.62
CA GLY A 128 2.29 -21.13 5.50
C GLY A 128 1.63 -22.33 4.84
N LEU A 129 1.52 -22.33 3.52
CA LEU A 129 1.02 -23.50 2.76
C LEU A 129 2.18 -24.41 2.32
N ASN A 130 1.86 -25.68 2.05
CA ASN A 130 2.81 -26.67 1.53
C ASN A 130 3.12 -26.52 0.03
N GLY A 131 2.73 -25.40 -0.58
CA GLY A 131 2.96 -25.07 -1.97
C GLY A 131 2.84 -23.57 -2.21
N VAL A 132 3.24 -23.11 -3.38
CA VAL A 132 3.13 -21.70 -3.77
C VAL A 132 1.71 -21.43 -4.26
N VAL A 133 1.01 -20.54 -3.57
CA VAL A 133 -0.32 -20.05 -3.98
C VAL A 133 -0.27 -18.53 -4.09
N VAL A 134 -0.47 -18.04 -5.30
CA VAL A 134 -0.53 -16.61 -5.60
C VAL A 134 -1.95 -16.22 -5.96
N LYS A 135 -2.46 -15.19 -5.31
CA LYS A 135 -3.76 -14.60 -5.61
C LYS A 135 -3.55 -13.30 -6.36
N SER A 136 -4.13 -13.21 -7.56
CA SER A 136 -4.22 -11.95 -8.29
C SER A 136 -5.48 -11.17 -7.91
N HIS A 137 -5.46 -9.85 -8.15
CA HIS A 137 -6.61 -8.98 -7.92
C HIS A 137 -7.73 -9.28 -8.92
N GLY A 138 -9.00 -9.28 -8.48
CA GLY A 138 -10.15 -9.62 -9.33
C GLY A 138 -10.41 -8.68 -10.51
N GLY A 139 -9.82 -7.49 -10.55
CA GLY A 139 -9.89 -6.54 -11.66
C GLY A 139 -8.64 -6.52 -12.55
N THR A 140 -7.78 -7.52 -12.42
CA THR A 140 -6.55 -7.65 -13.21
C THR A 140 -6.85 -8.24 -14.59
N ASP A 141 -6.08 -7.79 -15.59
CA ASP A 141 -6.02 -8.36 -16.93
C ASP A 141 -4.76 -9.26 -17.10
N ALA A 142 -4.55 -9.76 -18.31
CA ALA A 142 -3.39 -10.62 -18.60
C ALA A 142 -2.03 -9.92 -18.44
N GLU A 143 -1.99 -8.60 -18.51
CA GLU A 143 -0.76 -7.81 -18.30
C GLU A 143 -0.41 -7.68 -16.80
N GLY A 144 -1.43 -7.63 -15.94
CA GLY A 144 -1.23 -7.53 -14.50
C GLY A 144 -1.14 -8.87 -13.78
N PHE A 145 -1.36 -9.99 -14.48
CA PHE A 145 -1.17 -11.34 -13.97
C PHE A 145 0.25 -11.83 -14.22
#